data_da142b8e5cf73311e8ce4858f17ed890
#
_entry.id   da142b8e5cf73311e8ce4858f17ed890
#
_cell.length_a   1.000
_cell.length_b   1.000
_cell.length_c   1.000
_cell.angle_alpha   90.00
_cell.angle_beta   90.00
_cell.angle_gamma   90.00
#
_symmetry.space_group_name_H-M   'P 1'
#
loop_
_entity.id
_entity.type
_entity.pdbx_description
1 polymer ?
#
loop_
_entity_poly.entity_id
_entity_poly.type
_entity_poly.pdbx_seq_one_letter_code
_entity_poly.pdbx_strand_id
1 'polypeptide(L)'
;MRYLIFTVLLTLSMAATAQKQILDKMVATVGGEITLLSEVEEQYAYTKAQRNGTVPPDARCMLVEQVLVNKLLLNQAKLDSIEVKDEEVESQLNARIERILSYMNDDLKQFEEYYGQTVNEVREQFREDLRNNLLIERMRNKIMTDVTVTPSEVKDFFRRIPKDSLPYFSSEVEVGEIVHKVPVNAEQKRVTMAKLDDIRKRIVDGKEDFAELAKKFSDDGSARGGGDLGFAKRGKYVTEFEAAAYKLEEMEVSPVIETQFGFHIIQMLGRRGNSIHVRHILIRPEITDDDVSLGKLHMDTVRTMLLKDSLSFSRAVKKFSDKNVQSFNNDGRMVNATSGNTFFEVGDLDPDIYFAIDTMKVNSVSKPIEFRDDAGDYFFRLVKLMSRTTPHKANLAQDYAKIQKAAIESKRNEIVNKWVDERIRKTFILIDRTYQGCPNLEPWMKENMAAIKP
;
A
#
# COMPACT_ATOMS: atom_id res chain seq x y z
N MET A 1 36.74 -26.28 -62.86
CA MET A 1 35.55 -26.66 -62.08
C MET A 1 35.64 -26.30 -60.60
N ARG A 2 36.80 -26.34 -59.97
CA ARG A 2 36.91 -26.03 -58.48
C ARG A 2 36.69 -24.55 -58.15
N TYR A 3 36.95 -23.62 -59.02
CA TYR A 3 36.78 -22.17 -58.81
C TYR A 3 35.34 -21.68 -59.06
N LEU A 4 34.54 -22.40 -59.83
CA LEU A 4 33.12 -22.05 -60.05
C LEU A 4 32.23 -22.41 -58.87
N ILE A 5 32.58 -23.46 -58.13
CA ILE A 5 31.84 -23.88 -56.93
C ILE A 5 32.08 -22.88 -55.78
N PHE A 6 33.27 -22.29 -55.71
CA PHE A 6 33.60 -21.31 -54.65
C PHE A 6 32.88 -19.97 -54.83
N THR A 7 32.66 -19.54 -56.08
CA THR A 7 31.95 -18.30 -56.40
C THR A 7 30.45 -18.42 -56.18
N VAL A 8 29.86 -19.59 -56.44
CA VAL A 8 28.43 -19.85 -56.17
C VAL A 8 28.14 -19.95 -54.65
N LEU A 9 29.07 -20.49 -53.84
CA LEU A 9 28.96 -20.50 -52.42
C LEU A 9 29.08 -19.09 -51.76
N LEU A 10 29.88 -18.20 -52.39
CA LEU A 10 30.06 -16.83 -51.85
C LEU A 10 28.87 -15.91 -52.16
N THR A 11 28.13 -16.19 -53.27
CA THR A 11 26.90 -15.42 -53.59
C THR A 11 25.67 -15.89 -52.86
N LEU A 12 25.63 -17.13 -52.35
CA LEU A 12 24.52 -17.62 -51.51
C LEU A 12 24.56 -17.09 -50.07
N SER A 13 25.72 -16.62 -49.60
CA SER A 13 25.85 -16.07 -48.23
C SER A 13 25.42 -14.60 -48.09
N MET A 14 25.07 -13.90 -49.16
CA MET A 14 24.55 -12.52 -49.11
C MET A 14 23.01 -12.42 -49.17
N ALA A 15 22.30 -13.55 -49.23
CA ALA A 15 20.84 -13.60 -49.04
C ALA A 15 20.44 -13.74 -47.56
N ALA A 16 21.31 -13.28 -46.64
CA ALA A 16 21.02 -13.23 -45.22
C ALA A 16 20.07 -12.06 -44.92
N THR A 17 18.80 -12.39 -44.85
CA THR A 17 17.84 -11.84 -43.90
C THR A 17 17.95 -10.35 -43.64
N ALA A 18 17.32 -9.55 -44.48
CA ALA A 18 16.64 -8.36 -44.00
C ALA A 18 15.52 -8.86 -43.06
N GLN A 19 15.83 -9.11 -41.79
CA GLN A 19 14.81 -9.18 -40.75
C GLN A 19 14.12 -7.83 -40.84
N LYS A 20 12.86 -7.82 -41.30
CA LYS A 20 11.97 -6.71 -41.12
C LYS A 20 11.96 -6.44 -39.62
N GLN A 21 12.68 -5.42 -39.17
CA GLN A 21 12.50 -4.85 -37.87
C GLN A 21 11.08 -4.34 -37.89
N ILE A 22 10.18 -5.07 -37.23
CA ILE A 22 8.79 -4.65 -37.10
C ILE A 22 8.86 -3.43 -36.21
N LEU A 23 8.89 -2.25 -36.84
CA LEU A 23 8.54 -1.01 -36.14
C LEU A 23 7.12 -1.20 -35.62
N ASP A 24 6.91 -0.91 -34.35
CA ASP A 24 5.62 -1.07 -33.67
C ASP A 24 4.49 -0.40 -34.47
N LYS A 25 3.35 -1.05 -34.59
CA LYS A 25 2.23 -0.57 -35.41
C LYS A 25 1.37 0.40 -34.61
N MET A 26 1.16 1.59 -35.13
CA MET A 26 0.16 2.51 -34.63
C MET A 26 -1.24 1.92 -34.89
N VAL A 27 -2.02 1.70 -33.84
CA VAL A 27 -3.38 1.12 -33.90
C VAL A 27 -4.47 2.14 -33.66
N ALA A 28 -4.15 3.25 -33.01
CA ALA A 28 -5.09 4.36 -32.85
C ALA A 28 -4.38 5.68 -32.60
N THR A 29 -5.09 6.78 -32.90
CA THR A 29 -4.71 8.14 -32.53
C THR A 29 -5.92 8.84 -31.92
N VAL A 30 -5.76 9.55 -30.81
CA VAL A 30 -6.80 10.35 -30.14
C VAL A 30 -6.24 11.75 -29.89
N GLY A 31 -6.65 12.74 -30.67
CA GLY A 31 -6.04 14.06 -30.63
C GLY A 31 -4.55 13.98 -30.96
N GLY A 32 -3.71 14.37 -30.02
CA GLY A 32 -2.25 14.27 -30.13
C GLY A 32 -1.64 12.98 -29.60
N GLU A 33 -2.44 12.07 -29.05
CA GLU A 33 -1.96 10.87 -28.37
C GLU A 33 -2.04 9.64 -29.28
N ILE A 34 -0.92 8.91 -29.40
CA ILE A 34 -0.80 7.70 -30.23
C ILE A 34 -0.94 6.45 -29.32
N THR A 35 -1.54 5.41 -29.86
CA THR A 35 -1.60 4.07 -29.27
C THR A 35 -0.88 3.09 -30.17
N LEU A 36 0.05 2.34 -29.62
CA LEU A 36 0.82 1.32 -30.32
C LEU A 36 0.21 -0.07 -30.11
N LEU A 37 0.46 -0.98 -31.05
CA LEU A 37 0.00 -2.37 -30.94
C LEU A 37 0.63 -3.07 -29.73
N SER A 38 1.91 -2.82 -29.47
CA SER A 38 2.62 -3.36 -28.30
C SER A 38 1.92 -2.98 -26.98
N GLU A 39 1.47 -1.73 -26.85
CA GLU A 39 0.74 -1.24 -25.64
C GLU A 39 -0.53 -2.06 -25.38
N VAL A 40 -1.29 -2.38 -26.45
CA VAL A 40 -2.51 -3.19 -26.36
C VAL A 40 -2.20 -4.66 -26.05
N GLU A 41 -1.22 -5.25 -26.72
CA GLU A 41 -0.86 -6.66 -26.52
C GLU A 41 -0.21 -6.91 -25.17
N GLU A 42 0.56 -5.97 -24.63
CA GLU A 42 1.09 -6.04 -23.26
C GLU A 42 -0.03 -6.05 -22.21
N GLN A 43 -1.00 -5.14 -22.33
CA GLN A 43 -2.15 -5.11 -21.44
C GLN A 43 -3.01 -6.38 -21.57
N TYR A 44 -3.14 -6.91 -22.79
CA TYR A 44 -3.83 -8.17 -23.01
C TYR A 44 -3.12 -9.34 -22.36
N ALA A 45 -1.80 -9.45 -22.53
CA ALA A 45 -0.99 -10.48 -21.90
C ALA A 45 -1.08 -10.42 -20.37
N TYR A 46 -0.99 -9.23 -19.80
CA TYR A 46 -1.15 -9.00 -18.36
C TYR A 46 -2.53 -9.44 -17.85
N THR A 47 -3.60 -9.01 -18.52
CA THR A 47 -4.98 -9.38 -18.18
C THR A 47 -5.19 -10.89 -18.25
N LYS A 48 -4.62 -11.52 -19.28
CA LYS A 48 -4.68 -12.98 -19.45
C LYS A 48 -3.93 -13.72 -18.34
N ALA A 49 -2.78 -13.22 -17.93
CA ALA A 49 -2.00 -13.81 -16.83
C ALA A 49 -2.76 -13.72 -15.49
N GLN A 50 -3.34 -12.56 -15.17
CA GLN A 50 -4.14 -12.38 -13.96
C GLN A 50 -5.38 -13.28 -13.88
N ARG A 51 -5.98 -13.63 -15.03
CA ARG A 51 -7.17 -14.47 -15.13
C ARG A 51 -6.87 -15.95 -15.39
N ASN A 52 -5.69 -16.43 -15.04
CA ASN A 52 -5.26 -17.81 -15.25
C ASN A 52 -5.47 -18.29 -16.70
N GLY A 53 -5.22 -17.44 -17.67
CA GLY A 53 -5.31 -17.73 -19.09
C GLY A 53 -6.69 -17.60 -19.72
N THR A 54 -7.76 -17.39 -18.95
CA THR A 54 -9.13 -17.28 -19.47
C THR A 54 -9.53 -15.83 -19.63
N VAL A 55 -9.72 -15.37 -20.86
CA VAL A 55 -10.22 -14.03 -21.19
C VAL A 55 -11.42 -14.11 -22.15
N PRO A 56 -12.36 -13.15 -22.10
CA PRO A 56 -13.45 -13.08 -23.07
C PRO A 56 -12.95 -12.97 -24.51
N PRO A 57 -13.70 -13.45 -25.51
CA PRO A 57 -13.31 -13.35 -26.93
C PRO A 57 -13.09 -11.92 -27.41
N ASP A 58 -13.84 -10.97 -26.84
CA ASP A 58 -13.80 -9.53 -27.13
C ASP A 58 -12.84 -8.73 -26.24
N ALA A 59 -12.02 -9.40 -25.43
CA ALA A 59 -11.13 -8.75 -24.48
C ALA A 59 -10.18 -7.70 -25.12
N ARG A 60 -9.67 -7.97 -26.34
CA ARG A 60 -8.87 -6.98 -27.07
C ARG A 60 -9.68 -5.74 -27.43
N CYS A 61 -10.92 -5.90 -27.90
CA CYS A 61 -11.81 -4.79 -28.21
C CYS A 61 -12.08 -3.93 -26.97
N MET A 62 -12.33 -4.55 -25.81
CA MET A 62 -12.52 -3.86 -24.55
C MET A 62 -11.27 -3.11 -24.08
N LEU A 63 -10.11 -3.73 -24.21
CA LEU A 63 -8.83 -3.10 -23.85
C LEU A 63 -8.51 -1.90 -24.74
N VAL A 64 -8.73 -2.01 -26.05
CA VAL A 64 -8.55 -0.87 -26.99
C VAL A 64 -9.45 0.29 -26.57
N GLU A 65 -10.73 0.04 -26.29
CA GLU A 65 -11.64 1.10 -25.82
C GLU A 65 -11.13 1.75 -24.53
N GLN A 66 -10.68 0.96 -23.57
CA GLN A 66 -10.11 1.49 -22.32
C GLN A 66 -8.89 2.37 -22.58
N VAL A 67 -7.99 1.96 -23.48
CA VAL A 67 -6.83 2.76 -23.90
C VAL A 67 -7.29 4.06 -24.57
N LEU A 68 -8.27 4.00 -25.49
CA LEU A 68 -8.83 5.20 -26.14
C LEU A 68 -9.43 6.18 -25.15
N VAL A 69 -10.17 5.71 -24.14
CA VAL A 69 -10.70 6.55 -23.05
C VAL A 69 -9.58 7.23 -22.29
N ASN A 70 -8.52 6.49 -21.95
CA ASN A 70 -7.36 7.06 -21.24
C ASN A 70 -6.62 8.10 -22.10
N LYS A 71 -6.40 7.83 -23.40
CA LYS A 71 -5.81 8.80 -24.33
C LYS A 71 -6.69 10.05 -24.50
N LEU A 72 -8.01 9.89 -24.53
CA LEU A 72 -8.96 11.01 -24.58
C LEU A 72 -8.88 11.89 -23.33
N LEU A 73 -8.83 11.28 -22.14
CA LEU A 73 -8.64 11.98 -20.88
C LEU A 73 -7.28 12.69 -20.83
N LEU A 74 -6.20 12.04 -21.26
CA LEU A 74 -4.87 12.61 -21.32
C LEU A 74 -4.79 13.81 -22.27
N ASN A 75 -5.31 13.64 -23.49
CA ASN A 75 -5.38 14.73 -24.46
C ASN A 75 -6.13 15.93 -23.90
N GLN A 76 -7.29 15.70 -23.26
CA GLN A 76 -8.05 16.79 -22.65
C GLN A 76 -7.34 17.39 -21.44
N ALA A 77 -6.65 16.59 -20.62
CA ALA A 77 -5.87 17.10 -19.51
C ALA A 77 -4.77 18.09 -19.97
N LYS A 78 -4.09 17.74 -21.08
CA LYS A 78 -3.09 18.61 -21.72
C LYS A 78 -3.71 19.88 -22.28
N LEU A 79 -4.86 19.77 -22.98
CA LEU A 79 -5.61 20.93 -23.50
C LEU A 79 -6.11 21.87 -22.41
N ASP A 80 -6.58 21.30 -21.30
CA ASP A 80 -7.05 22.05 -20.13
C ASP A 80 -5.89 22.56 -19.23
N SER A 81 -4.63 22.33 -19.62
CA SER A 81 -3.44 22.71 -18.87
C SER A 81 -3.46 22.24 -17.41
N ILE A 82 -3.88 20.98 -17.19
CA ILE A 82 -3.86 20.40 -15.85
C ILE A 82 -2.41 20.20 -15.41
N GLU A 83 -2.05 20.81 -14.28
CA GLU A 83 -0.69 20.74 -13.77
C GLU A 83 -0.45 19.50 -12.91
N VAL A 84 0.69 18.86 -13.09
CA VAL A 84 1.27 17.83 -12.22
C VAL A 84 2.67 18.30 -11.83
N LYS A 85 2.93 18.45 -10.55
CA LYS A 85 4.22 18.96 -10.04
C LYS A 85 5.31 17.90 -10.20
N ASP A 86 6.51 18.33 -10.58
CA ASP A 86 7.65 17.45 -10.75
C ASP A 86 8.02 16.73 -9.44
N GLU A 87 7.91 17.42 -8.29
CA GLU A 87 8.19 16.83 -6.99
C GLU A 87 7.25 15.66 -6.65
N GLU A 88 5.98 15.73 -7.09
CA GLU A 88 5.01 14.67 -6.91
C GLU A 88 5.37 13.44 -7.76
N VAL A 89 5.73 13.68 -9.04
CA VAL A 89 6.17 12.62 -9.95
C VAL A 89 7.43 11.93 -9.41
N GLU A 90 8.45 12.71 -8.99
CA GLU A 90 9.69 12.16 -8.45
C GLU A 90 9.48 11.39 -7.15
N SER A 91 8.62 11.88 -6.26
CA SER A 91 8.31 11.18 -5.02
C SER A 91 7.68 9.80 -5.26
N GLN A 92 6.69 9.73 -6.16
CA GLN A 92 6.04 8.46 -6.50
C GLN A 92 6.97 7.53 -7.30
N LEU A 93 7.80 8.10 -8.19
CA LEU A 93 8.79 7.36 -8.95
C LEU A 93 9.84 6.71 -8.04
N ASN A 94 10.36 7.46 -7.07
CA ASN A 94 11.30 6.93 -6.09
C ASN A 94 10.69 5.77 -5.31
N ALA A 95 9.48 5.95 -4.77
CA ALA A 95 8.77 4.91 -4.04
C ALA A 95 8.50 3.65 -4.89
N ARG A 96 8.24 3.82 -6.20
CA ARG A 96 8.05 2.70 -7.13
C ARG A 96 9.35 1.94 -7.38
N ILE A 97 10.44 2.65 -7.68
CA ILE A 97 11.76 2.04 -7.92
C ILE A 97 12.29 1.36 -6.66
N GLU A 98 12.22 2.00 -5.50
CA GLU A 98 12.61 1.41 -4.22
C GLU A 98 11.84 0.11 -3.93
N ARG A 99 10.54 0.09 -4.21
CA ARG A 99 9.72 -1.11 -4.05
C ARG A 99 10.18 -2.24 -4.98
N ILE A 100 10.46 -1.94 -6.25
CA ILE A 100 10.95 -2.94 -7.21
C ILE A 100 12.30 -3.50 -6.76
N LEU A 101 13.23 -2.62 -6.38
CA LEU A 101 14.55 -3.03 -5.89
C LEU A 101 14.44 -3.88 -4.62
N SER A 102 13.57 -3.51 -3.68
CA SER A 102 13.31 -4.29 -2.46
C SER A 102 12.85 -5.73 -2.77
N TYR A 103 12.00 -5.93 -3.79
CA TYR A 103 11.61 -7.28 -4.23
C TYR A 103 12.77 -8.07 -4.86
N MET A 104 13.81 -7.39 -5.32
CA MET A 104 15.02 -7.96 -5.90
C MET A 104 16.20 -7.96 -4.91
N ASN A 105 15.94 -7.83 -3.61
CA ASN A 105 16.96 -7.73 -2.55
C ASN A 105 18.02 -6.64 -2.81
N ASP A 106 17.62 -5.51 -3.41
CA ASP A 106 18.47 -4.39 -3.82
C ASP A 106 19.59 -4.77 -4.82
N ASP A 107 19.41 -5.89 -5.55
CA ASP A 107 20.37 -6.35 -6.56
C ASP A 107 20.14 -5.62 -7.89
N LEU A 108 21.02 -4.64 -8.16
CA LEU A 108 20.97 -3.83 -9.38
C LEU A 108 21.22 -4.66 -10.64
N LYS A 109 22.01 -5.74 -10.57
CA LYS A 109 22.25 -6.61 -11.74
C LYS A 109 21.00 -7.38 -12.09
N GLN A 110 20.32 -7.94 -11.09
CA GLN A 110 19.04 -8.61 -11.31
C GLN A 110 18.00 -7.67 -11.90
N PHE A 111 17.99 -6.39 -11.47
CA PHE A 111 17.12 -5.36 -12.02
C PHE A 111 17.43 -5.11 -13.51
N GLU A 112 18.70 -4.87 -13.85
CA GLU A 112 19.13 -4.60 -15.22
C GLU A 112 18.95 -5.80 -16.17
N GLU A 113 19.16 -7.03 -15.68
CA GLU A 113 18.86 -8.25 -16.43
C GLU A 113 17.36 -8.42 -16.70
N TYR A 114 16.51 -8.08 -15.72
CA TYR A 114 15.05 -8.20 -15.86
C TYR A 114 14.46 -7.17 -16.84
N TYR A 115 14.89 -5.91 -16.73
CA TYR A 115 14.38 -4.83 -17.57
C TYR A 115 15.14 -4.67 -18.90
N GLY A 116 16.32 -5.25 -19.05
CA GLY A 116 17.21 -5.04 -20.19
C GLY A 116 17.74 -3.61 -20.31
N GLN A 117 17.63 -2.82 -19.25
CA GLN A 117 17.94 -1.39 -19.18
C GLN A 117 18.50 -1.04 -17.79
N THR A 118 19.27 0.04 -17.72
CA THR A 118 19.75 0.56 -16.44
C THR A 118 18.61 1.14 -15.61
N VAL A 119 18.79 1.21 -14.28
CA VAL A 119 17.82 1.85 -13.37
C VAL A 119 17.45 3.26 -13.81
N ASN A 120 18.42 4.03 -14.34
CA ASN A 120 18.17 5.40 -14.79
C ASN A 120 17.30 5.45 -16.06
N GLU A 121 17.53 4.57 -17.02
CA GLU A 121 16.71 4.47 -18.24
C GLU A 121 15.27 4.07 -17.93
N VAL A 122 15.10 3.07 -17.05
CA VAL A 122 13.77 2.66 -16.55
C VAL A 122 13.09 3.80 -15.80
N ARG A 123 13.83 4.60 -15.02
CA ARG A 123 13.30 5.78 -14.33
C ARG A 123 12.76 6.82 -15.32
N GLU A 124 13.49 7.12 -16.39
CA GLU A 124 13.03 8.09 -17.40
C GLU A 124 11.74 7.63 -18.07
N GLN A 125 11.67 6.35 -18.45
CA GLN A 125 10.46 5.76 -19.02
C GLN A 125 9.27 5.83 -18.04
N PHE A 126 9.46 5.40 -16.80
CA PHE A 126 8.41 5.43 -15.78
C PHE A 126 7.98 6.84 -15.39
N ARG A 127 8.86 7.83 -15.50
CA ARG A 127 8.54 9.23 -15.19
C ARG A 127 7.46 9.77 -16.10
N GLU A 128 7.58 9.55 -17.41
CA GLU A 128 6.58 10.02 -18.37
C GLU A 128 5.27 9.28 -18.20
N ASP A 129 5.29 7.96 -18.05
CA ASP A 129 4.11 7.14 -17.81
C ASP A 129 3.37 7.56 -16.53
N LEU A 130 4.13 7.80 -15.47
CA LEU A 130 3.56 8.23 -14.19
C LEU A 130 2.93 9.62 -14.29
N ARG A 131 3.60 10.56 -14.97
CA ARG A 131 3.04 11.90 -15.24
C ARG A 131 1.73 11.80 -16.03
N ASN A 132 1.70 11.01 -17.08
CA ASN A 132 0.50 10.80 -17.90
C ASN A 132 -0.64 10.17 -17.09
N ASN A 133 -0.34 9.18 -16.25
CA ASN A 133 -1.32 8.57 -15.36
C ASN A 133 -1.90 9.57 -14.34
N LEU A 134 -1.04 10.42 -13.76
CA LEU A 134 -1.50 11.47 -12.84
C LEU A 134 -2.37 12.53 -13.55
N LEU A 135 -2.05 12.89 -14.78
CA LEU A 135 -2.89 13.78 -15.60
C LEU A 135 -4.26 13.17 -15.88
N ILE A 136 -4.30 11.87 -16.26
CA ILE A 136 -5.55 11.12 -16.49
C ILE A 136 -6.38 11.08 -15.21
N GLU A 137 -5.77 10.78 -14.08
CA GLU A 137 -6.44 10.73 -12.78
C GLU A 137 -7.02 12.10 -12.39
N ARG A 138 -6.24 13.16 -12.51
CA ARG A 138 -6.70 14.53 -12.22
C ARG A 138 -7.82 14.98 -13.14
N MET A 139 -7.74 14.63 -14.43
CA MET A 139 -8.82 14.92 -15.37
C MET A 139 -10.09 14.17 -15.01
N ARG A 140 -10.00 12.87 -14.68
CA ARG A 140 -11.12 12.06 -14.22
C ARG A 140 -11.73 12.64 -12.94
N ASN A 141 -10.92 13.02 -11.96
CA ASN A 141 -11.36 13.65 -10.73
C ASN A 141 -12.05 15.00 -10.98
N LYS A 142 -11.54 15.82 -11.90
CA LYS A 142 -12.17 17.09 -12.34
C LYS A 142 -13.56 16.86 -12.92
N ILE A 143 -13.74 15.80 -13.74
CA ILE A 143 -15.04 15.43 -14.31
C ILE A 143 -16.02 14.97 -13.21
N MET A 144 -15.50 14.28 -12.19
CA MET A 144 -16.27 13.71 -11.07
C MET A 144 -16.35 14.64 -9.85
N THR A 145 -15.84 15.87 -9.93
CA THR A 145 -15.93 16.85 -8.84
C THR A 145 -17.39 17.06 -8.44
N ASP A 146 -17.64 17.09 -7.13
CA ASP A 146 -18.97 17.37 -6.54
C ASP A 146 -20.09 16.36 -6.88
N VAL A 147 -19.76 15.15 -7.35
CA VAL A 147 -20.78 14.12 -7.56
C VAL A 147 -21.28 13.60 -6.21
N THR A 148 -22.49 14.00 -5.88
CA THR A 148 -23.24 13.52 -4.72
C THR A 148 -24.53 12.85 -5.14
N VAL A 149 -25.13 12.08 -4.23
CA VAL A 149 -26.44 11.46 -4.43
C VAL A 149 -27.41 11.86 -3.32
N THR A 150 -28.63 12.19 -3.70
CA THR A 150 -29.72 12.43 -2.76
C THR A 150 -30.28 11.09 -2.26
N PRO A 151 -30.97 11.08 -1.10
CA PRO A 151 -31.65 9.87 -0.62
C PRO A 151 -32.66 9.26 -1.63
N SER A 152 -33.27 10.09 -2.46
CA SER A 152 -34.17 9.61 -3.53
C SER A 152 -33.39 8.87 -4.62
N GLU A 153 -32.24 9.42 -5.08
CA GLU A 153 -31.39 8.78 -6.08
C GLU A 153 -30.83 7.45 -5.59
N VAL A 154 -30.49 7.34 -4.29
CA VAL A 154 -30.05 6.08 -3.69
C VAL A 154 -31.16 5.03 -3.73
N LYS A 155 -32.41 5.41 -3.40
CA LYS A 155 -33.56 4.51 -3.48
C LYS A 155 -33.86 4.10 -4.92
N ASP A 156 -33.73 5.02 -5.88
CA ASP A 156 -33.96 4.76 -7.30
C ASP A 156 -32.86 3.85 -7.87
N PHE A 157 -31.60 4.08 -7.50
CA PHE A 157 -30.52 3.18 -7.84
C PHE A 157 -30.78 1.77 -7.32
N PHE A 158 -31.13 1.61 -6.05
CA PHE A 158 -31.41 0.31 -5.45
C PHE A 158 -32.58 -0.41 -6.10
N ARG A 159 -33.67 0.31 -6.46
CA ARG A 159 -34.83 -0.24 -7.15
C ARG A 159 -34.52 -0.76 -8.56
N ARG A 160 -33.53 -0.19 -9.24
CA ARG A 160 -33.09 -0.63 -10.57
C ARG A 160 -32.29 -1.92 -10.56
N ILE A 161 -31.72 -2.32 -9.39
CA ILE A 161 -30.99 -3.58 -9.27
C ILE A 161 -32.01 -4.74 -9.31
N PRO A 162 -31.82 -5.71 -10.22
CA PRO A 162 -32.67 -6.90 -10.24
C PRO A 162 -32.59 -7.65 -8.91
N LYS A 163 -33.74 -8.13 -8.41
CA LYS A 163 -33.81 -8.82 -7.09
C LYS A 163 -32.91 -10.03 -6.99
N ASP A 164 -32.66 -10.71 -8.10
CA ASP A 164 -31.77 -11.88 -8.17
C ASP A 164 -30.29 -11.51 -8.17
N SER A 165 -29.96 -10.28 -8.54
CA SER A 165 -28.60 -9.72 -8.58
C SER A 165 -28.26 -8.93 -7.31
N LEU A 166 -29.16 -8.83 -6.34
CA LEU A 166 -28.85 -8.18 -5.05
C LEU A 166 -27.77 -8.95 -4.32
N PRO A 167 -26.71 -8.27 -3.86
CA PRO A 167 -25.64 -8.93 -3.11
C PRO A 167 -26.17 -9.49 -1.80
N TYR A 168 -25.61 -10.62 -1.40
CA TYR A 168 -25.82 -11.22 -0.09
C TYR A 168 -24.67 -10.82 0.82
N PHE A 169 -24.96 -10.13 1.91
CA PHE A 169 -23.98 -9.74 2.89
C PHE A 169 -23.86 -10.78 3.99
N SER A 170 -22.64 -11.16 4.30
CA SER A 170 -22.32 -12.02 5.42
C SER A 170 -22.62 -11.30 6.75
N SER A 171 -22.57 -12.05 7.85
CA SER A 171 -22.63 -11.45 9.17
C SER A 171 -21.45 -10.50 9.36
N GLU A 172 -21.73 -9.28 9.77
CA GLU A 172 -20.73 -8.30 10.16
C GLU A 172 -20.81 -8.07 11.67
N VAL A 173 -19.67 -7.78 12.24
CA VAL A 173 -19.53 -7.49 13.67
C VAL A 173 -18.88 -6.13 13.88
N GLU A 174 -19.32 -5.43 14.92
CA GLU A 174 -18.60 -4.28 15.45
C GLU A 174 -17.94 -4.70 16.76
N VAL A 175 -16.63 -4.46 16.84
CA VAL A 175 -15.79 -4.94 17.93
C VAL A 175 -15.10 -3.77 18.59
N GLY A 176 -15.10 -3.75 19.92
CA GLY A 176 -14.27 -2.84 20.70
C GLY A 176 -13.19 -3.60 21.45
N GLU A 177 -12.08 -2.94 21.72
CA GLU A 177 -10.96 -3.52 22.46
C GLU A 177 -10.43 -2.60 23.55
N ILE A 178 -9.83 -3.19 24.58
CA ILE A 178 -8.97 -2.55 25.56
C ILE A 178 -7.65 -3.29 25.50
N VAL A 179 -6.58 -2.60 25.14
CA VAL A 179 -5.25 -3.20 24.95
C VAL A 179 -4.32 -2.74 26.07
N HIS A 180 -3.63 -3.67 26.68
CA HIS A 180 -2.65 -3.40 27.74
C HIS A 180 -1.30 -3.99 27.35
N LYS A 181 -0.29 -3.12 27.20
CA LYS A 181 1.10 -3.56 27.04
C LYS A 181 1.62 -4.05 28.40
N VAL A 182 2.18 -5.25 28.43
CA VAL A 182 2.80 -5.79 29.64
C VAL A 182 4.05 -4.98 29.96
N PRO A 183 4.12 -4.30 31.10
CA PRO A 183 5.31 -3.54 31.46
C PRO A 183 6.43 -4.47 31.90
N VAL A 184 7.63 -4.17 31.46
CA VAL A 184 8.86 -4.83 31.96
C VAL A 184 9.09 -4.45 33.42
N ASN A 185 9.40 -5.41 34.27
CA ASN A 185 9.72 -5.13 35.67
C ASN A 185 11.03 -4.36 35.87
N ALA A 186 11.17 -3.67 37.00
CA ALA A 186 12.31 -2.80 37.30
C ALA A 186 13.65 -3.56 37.35
N GLU A 187 13.63 -4.83 37.78
CA GLU A 187 14.84 -5.65 37.87
C GLU A 187 15.39 -5.97 36.48
N GLN A 188 14.53 -6.39 35.53
CA GLN A 188 14.95 -6.66 34.15
C GLN A 188 15.48 -5.40 33.45
N LYS A 189 14.87 -4.25 33.70
CA LYS A 189 15.41 -2.96 33.23
C LYS A 189 16.80 -2.71 33.77
N ARG A 190 17.02 -2.93 35.09
CA ARG A 190 18.32 -2.75 35.76
C ARG A 190 19.38 -3.69 35.19
N VAL A 191 19.04 -4.97 34.99
CA VAL A 191 19.94 -5.98 34.40
C VAL A 191 20.33 -5.58 32.97
N THR A 192 19.36 -5.14 32.16
CA THR A 192 19.61 -4.71 30.78
C THR A 192 20.49 -3.47 30.72
N MET A 193 20.24 -2.47 31.57
CA MET A 193 21.08 -1.28 31.66
C MET A 193 22.54 -1.65 32.06
N ALA A 194 22.71 -2.52 33.05
CA ALA A 194 24.03 -2.95 33.49
C ALA A 194 24.79 -3.70 32.38
N LYS A 195 24.08 -4.55 31.60
CA LYS A 195 24.65 -5.25 30.43
C LYS A 195 25.14 -4.26 29.37
N LEU A 196 24.32 -3.24 29.09
CA LEU A 196 24.65 -2.23 28.08
C LEU A 196 25.79 -1.31 28.56
N ASP A 197 25.84 -0.97 29.86
CA ASP A 197 26.95 -0.23 30.46
C ASP A 197 28.25 -1.01 30.39
N ASP A 198 28.23 -2.33 30.58
CA ASP A 198 29.42 -3.17 30.40
C ASP A 198 29.90 -3.15 28.93
N ILE A 199 28.97 -3.32 27.97
CA ILE A 199 29.31 -3.23 26.55
C ILE A 199 29.88 -1.86 26.21
N ARG A 200 29.31 -0.78 26.74
CA ARG A 200 29.84 0.58 26.56
C ARG A 200 31.27 0.72 27.08
N LYS A 201 31.56 0.22 28.28
CA LYS A 201 32.92 0.24 28.86
C LYS A 201 33.92 -0.55 27.97
N ARG A 202 33.53 -1.69 27.47
CA ARG A 202 34.36 -2.48 26.55
C ARG A 202 34.69 -1.71 25.27
N ILE A 203 33.76 -0.89 24.76
CA ILE A 203 33.99 -0.03 23.57
C ILE A 203 34.91 1.15 23.95
N VAL A 204 34.58 1.88 25.02
CA VAL A 204 35.25 3.15 25.35
C VAL A 204 36.64 2.90 25.97
N ASP A 205 36.70 2.03 26.96
CA ASP A 205 37.91 1.76 27.74
C ASP A 205 38.72 0.59 27.15
N GLY A 206 38.03 -0.49 26.79
CA GLY A 206 38.62 -1.72 26.24
C GLY A 206 38.95 -1.64 24.75
N LYS A 207 38.46 -0.60 24.03
CA LYS A 207 38.65 -0.38 22.59
C LYS A 207 38.20 -1.56 21.73
N GLU A 208 37.19 -2.34 22.19
CA GLU A 208 36.58 -3.36 21.38
C GLU A 208 35.77 -2.73 20.25
N ASP A 209 35.67 -3.43 19.11
CA ASP A 209 34.96 -2.89 17.95
C ASP A 209 33.47 -2.82 18.19
N PHE A 210 32.90 -1.65 17.98
CA PHE A 210 31.47 -1.40 18.16
C PHE A 210 30.62 -2.28 17.25
N ALA A 211 31.02 -2.46 15.97
CA ALA A 211 30.24 -3.21 15.01
C ALA A 211 30.20 -4.71 15.36
N GLU A 212 31.31 -5.27 15.86
CA GLU A 212 31.35 -6.67 16.31
C GLU A 212 30.45 -6.89 17.54
N LEU A 213 30.45 -5.94 18.47
CA LEU A 213 29.57 -6.00 19.65
C LEU A 213 28.11 -5.79 19.27
N ALA A 214 27.81 -4.93 18.30
CA ALA A 214 26.47 -4.77 17.76
C ALA A 214 25.95 -6.07 17.12
N LYS A 215 26.75 -6.73 16.27
CA LYS A 215 26.41 -8.03 15.67
C LYS A 215 26.13 -9.10 16.71
N LYS A 216 26.82 -9.06 17.84
CA LYS A 216 26.73 -10.10 18.89
C LYS A 216 25.59 -9.86 19.87
N PHE A 217 25.27 -8.62 20.19
CA PHE A 217 24.41 -8.28 21.32
C PHE A 217 23.20 -7.43 21.00
N SER A 218 23.14 -6.81 19.81
CA SER A 218 22.01 -5.94 19.47
C SER A 218 20.79 -6.74 19.01
N ASP A 219 19.63 -6.39 19.54
CA ASP A 219 18.33 -6.95 19.18
C ASP A 219 17.68 -6.20 17.99
N ASP A 220 18.40 -5.25 17.39
CA ASP A 220 17.91 -4.47 16.26
C ASP A 220 18.26 -5.11 14.91
N GLY A 221 17.43 -4.87 13.88
CA GLY A 221 17.67 -5.36 12.53
C GLY A 221 18.99 -4.90 11.91
N SER A 222 19.49 -3.72 12.30
CA SER A 222 20.79 -3.18 11.89
C SER A 222 22.00 -3.92 12.47
N ALA A 223 21.79 -4.83 13.45
CA ALA A 223 22.83 -5.61 14.09
C ALA A 223 23.77 -6.30 13.08
N ARG A 224 23.20 -6.89 12.02
CA ARG A 224 23.97 -7.56 10.94
C ARG A 224 24.95 -6.62 10.24
N GLY A 225 24.58 -5.34 10.11
CA GLY A 225 25.40 -4.26 9.55
C GLY A 225 26.29 -3.57 10.61
N GLY A 226 26.45 -4.15 11.80
CA GLY A 226 27.24 -3.53 12.88
C GLY A 226 26.53 -2.37 13.57
N GLY A 227 25.20 -2.33 13.50
CA GLY A 227 24.35 -1.29 14.09
C GLY A 227 24.27 0.00 13.28
N ASP A 228 24.80 0.03 12.05
CA ASP A 228 24.84 1.23 11.19
C ASP A 228 23.42 1.59 10.70
N LEU A 229 23.02 2.86 10.94
CA LEU A 229 21.72 3.40 10.55
C LEU A 229 21.79 4.35 9.35
N GLY A 230 23.00 4.58 8.80
CA GLY A 230 23.22 5.53 7.72
C GLY A 230 23.00 6.98 8.11
N PHE A 231 22.94 7.87 7.11
CA PHE A 231 22.64 9.29 7.30
C PHE A 231 21.14 9.53 7.46
N ALA A 232 20.77 10.23 8.53
CA ALA A 232 19.40 10.62 8.80
C ALA A 232 19.28 12.10 9.19
N LYS A 233 18.17 12.73 8.74
CA LYS A 233 17.79 14.10 9.12
C LYS A 233 17.05 14.10 10.46
N ARG A 234 16.89 15.27 11.05
CA ARG A 234 16.02 15.48 12.24
C ARG A 234 14.60 14.99 11.98
N GLY A 235 14.01 14.39 13.03
CA GLY A 235 12.65 13.82 13.00
C GLY A 235 12.59 12.38 12.46
N LYS A 236 13.73 11.76 12.14
CA LYS A 236 13.77 10.35 11.69
C LYS A 236 13.77 9.38 12.88
N TYR A 237 14.37 9.74 13.99
CA TYR A 237 14.47 8.91 15.19
C TYR A 237 13.48 9.37 16.27
N VAL A 238 13.19 8.50 17.23
CA VAL A 238 12.40 8.86 18.42
C VAL A 238 13.14 9.91 19.24
N THR A 239 12.36 10.72 19.96
CA THR A 239 12.85 11.96 20.61
C THR A 239 14.05 11.73 21.52
N GLU A 240 14.02 10.70 22.35
CA GLU A 240 15.07 10.39 23.31
C GLU A 240 16.37 9.97 22.62
N PHE A 241 16.26 9.13 21.58
CA PHE A 241 17.39 8.71 20.75
C PHE A 241 18.00 9.91 20.01
N GLU A 242 17.14 10.70 19.34
CA GLU A 242 17.58 11.86 18.58
C GLU A 242 18.26 12.90 19.48
N ALA A 243 17.67 13.19 20.63
CA ALA A 243 18.25 14.13 21.60
C ALA A 243 19.63 13.69 22.12
N ALA A 244 19.85 12.39 22.30
CA ALA A 244 21.15 11.86 22.68
C ALA A 244 22.14 11.90 21.50
N ALA A 245 21.73 11.42 20.32
CA ALA A 245 22.59 11.35 19.14
C ALA A 245 23.13 12.71 18.69
N TYR A 246 22.30 13.75 18.71
CA TYR A 246 22.71 15.11 18.31
C TYR A 246 23.67 15.80 19.29
N LYS A 247 23.84 15.29 20.52
CA LYS A 247 24.79 15.83 21.51
C LYS A 247 26.22 15.26 21.37
N LEU A 248 26.36 14.12 20.67
CA LEU A 248 27.63 13.40 20.59
C LEU A 248 28.60 14.10 19.63
N GLU A 249 29.87 14.10 20.02
CA GLU A 249 30.97 14.40 19.12
C GLU A 249 31.24 13.21 18.18
N GLU A 250 32.01 13.42 17.11
CA GLU A 250 32.38 12.35 16.18
C GLU A 250 33.16 11.26 16.90
N MET A 251 32.80 9.99 16.67
CA MET A 251 33.32 8.78 17.34
C MET A 251 32.96 8.66 18.83
N GLU A 252 32.25 9.61 19.41
CA GLU A 252 31.77 9.53 20.79
C GLU A 252 30.63 8.51 20.93
N VAL A 253 30.63 7.80 22.09
CA VAL A 253 29.61 6.81 22.47
C VAL A 253 28.74 7.38 23.59
N SER A 254 27.41 7.38 23.38
CA SER A 254 26.45 7.89 24.37
C SER A 254 26.50 7.11 25.70
N PRO A 255 26.00 7.69 26.79
CA PRO A 255 25.48 6.91 27.92
C PRO A 255 24.38 5.97 27.45
N VAL A 256 23.98 5.01 28.31
CA VAL A 256 22.77 4.20 28.06
C VAL A 256 21.54 5.09 28.12
N ILE A 257 20.71 5.02 27.08
CA ILE A 257 19.44 5.75 26.96
C ILE A 257 18.28 4.79 26.87
N GLU A 258 17.16 5.13 27.49
CA GLU A 258 15.92 4.38 27.40
C GLU A 258 15.00 5.02 26.35
N THR A 259 14.40 4.21 25.49
CA THR A 259 13.34 4.60 24.54
C THR A 259 12.19 3.61 24.64
N GLN A 260 11.13 3.86 23.89
CA GLN A 260 10.01 2.90 23.78
C GLN A 260 10.41 1.52 23.20
N PHE A 261 11.56 1.43 22.52
CA PHE A 261 12.07 0.19 21.91
C PHE A 261 13.01 -0.60 22.82
N GLY A 262 13.46 -0.03 23.92
CA GLY A 262 14.41 -0.63 24.83
C GLY A 262 15.56 0.31 25.21
N PHE A 263 16.71 -0.25 25.54
CA PHE A 263 17.89 0.49 25.95
C PHE A 263 18.92 0.53 24.82
N HIS A 264 19.51 1.71 24.61
CA HIS A 264 20.45 1.94 23.51
C HIS A 264 21.77 2.54 24.01
N ILE A 265 22.85 2.22 23.31
CA ILE A 265 24.03 3.05 23.21
C ILE A 265 24.23 3.45 21.76
N ILE A 266 24.62 4.69 21.51
CA ILE A 266 24.73 5.29 20.18
C ILE A 266 26.16 5.76 19.99
N GLN A 267 26.71 5.55 18.80
CA GLN A 267 27.98 6.16 18.40
C GLN A 267 27.78 7.05 17.19
N MET A 268 28.31 8.26 17.26
CA MET A 268 28.35 9.20 16.16
C MET A 268 29.45 8.80 15.18
N LEU A 269 29.15 8.59 13.92
CA LEU A 269 30.12 8.29 12.85
C LEU A 269 30.46 9.52 12.02
N GLY A 270 29.56 10.50 11.95
CA GLY A 270 29.84 11.73 11.23
C GLY A 270 28.61 12.62 11.06
N ARG A 271 28.84 13.84 10.55
CA ARG A 271 27.82 14.85 10.29
C ARG A 271 27.91 15.36 8.86
N ARG A 272 26.76 15.63 8.24
CA ARG A 272 26.68 16.27 6.92
C ARG A 272 25.53 17.28 6.91
N GLY A 273 25.86 18.55 7.14
CA GLY A 273 24.84 19.59 7.31
C GLY A 273 23.90 19.27 8.47
N ASN A 274 22.60 19.14 8.19
CA ASN A 274 21.58 18.81 9.20
C ASN A 274 21.35 17.29 9.37
N SER A 275 22.16 16.45 8.71
CA SER A 275 22.08 14.98 8.83
C SER A 275 23.20 14.45 9.71
N ILE A 276 22.89 13.42 10.48
CA ILE A 276 23.86 12.66 11.29
C ILE A 276 23.94 11.23 10.79
N HIS A 277 25.15 10.66 10.83
CA HIS A 277 25.42 9.24 10.60
C HIS A 277 25.76 8.60 11.94
N VAL A 278 24.94 7.67 12.37
CA VAL A 278 25.10 7.00 13.66
C VAL A 278 24.99 5.50 13.52
N ARG A 279 25.59 4.79 14.46
CA ARG A 279 25.34 3.37 14.71
C ARG A 279 24.92 3.16 16.15
N HIS A 280 24.17 2.07 16.42
CA HIS A 280 23.65 1.81 17.74
C HIS A 280 23.70 0.33 18.13
N ILE A 281 23.61 0.06 19.43
CA ILE A 281 23.31 -1.24 19.99
C ILE A 281 22.04 -1.08 20.81
N LEU A 282 21.00 -1.84 20.43
CA LEU A 282 19.74 -1.92 21.15
C LEU A 282 19.70 -3.24 21.93
N ILE A 283 19.37 -3.18 23.22
CA ILE A 283 19.00 -4.38 23.99
C ILE A 283 17.61 -4.17 24.57
N ARG A 284 16.71 -5.12 24.31
CA ARG A 284 15.39 -5.15 24.87
C ARG A 284 15.42 -5.91 26.20
N PRO A 285 14.83 -5.34 27.26
CA PRO A 285 14.69 -6.08 28.50
C PRO A 285 13.72 -7.24 28.34
N GLU A 286 14.02 -8.38 28.91
CA GLU A 286 13.16 -9.56 28.86
C GLU A 286 11.89 -9.36 29.68
N ILE A 287 10.76 -9.80 29.16
CA ILE A 287 9.49 -9.90 29.88
C ILE A 287 9.45 -11.28 30.50
N THR A 288 9.32 -11.36 31.81
CA THR A 288 9.27 -12.62 32.57
C THR A 288 7.85 -13.21 32.61
N ASP A 289 7.74 -14.51 32.89
CA ASP A 289 6.44 -15.18 33.09
C ASP A 289 5.64 -14.53 34.21
N ASP A 290 6.30 -13.96 35.23
CA ASP A 290 5.66 -13.20 36.30
C ASP A 290 5.05 -11.90 35.77
N ASP A 291 5.75 -11.17 34.89
CA ASP A 291 5.23 -9.96 34.26
C ASP A 291 3.98 -10.27 33.41
N VAL A 292 4.03 -11.35 32.63
CA VAL A 292 2.90 -11.83 31.82
C VAL A 292 1.73 -12.19 32.72
N SER A 293 1.98 -12.90 33.83
CA SER A 293 0.94 -13.30 34.80
C SER A 293 0.29 -12.09 35.48
N LEU A 294 1.08 -11.07 35.83
CA LEU A 294 0.59 -9.81 36.38
C LEU A 294 -0.24 -9.02 35.37
N GLY A 295 0.23 -8.94 34.11
CA GLY A 295 -0.51 -8.31 33.01
C GLY A 295 -1.89 -8.95 32.79
N LYS A 296 -1.96 -10.29 32.80
CA LYS A 296 -3.21 -11.04 32.70
C LYS A 296 -4.14 -10.75 33.87
N LEU A 297 -3.64 -10.80 35.11
CA LEU A 297 -4.40 -10.51 36.32
C LEU A 297 -4.96 -9.07 36.31
N HIS A 298 -4.15 -8.11 35.83
CA HIS A 298 -4.60 -6.74 35.63
C HIS A 298 -5.80 -6.67 34.68
N MET A 299 -5.73 -7.34 33.55
CA MET A 299 -6.82 -7.34 32.57
C MET A 299 -8.06 -8.14 33.06
N ASP A 300 -7.88 -9.20 33.84
CA ASP A 300 -8.99 -9.89 34.50
C ASP A 300 -9.68 -8.98 35.51
N THR A 301 -8.94 -8.13 36.21
CA THR A 301 -9.49 -7.12 37.11
C THR A 301 -10.32 -6.08 36.34
N VAL A 302 -9.81 -5.56 35.22
CA VAL A 302 -10.54 -4.63 34.34
C VAL A 302 -11.82 -5.28 33.82
N ARG A 303 -11.72 -6.54 33.35
CA ARG A 303 -12.89 -7.32 32.92
C ARG A 303 -13.94 -7.44 34.02
N THR A 304 -13.54 -7.72 35.25
CA THR A 304 -14.46 -7.84 36.40
C THR A 304 -15.19 -6.53 36.66
N MET A 305 -14.50 -5.37 36.53
CA MET A 305 -15.13 -4.05 36.67
C MET A 305 -16.17 -3.81 35.59
N LEU A 306 -15.91 -4.25 34.36
CA LEU A 306 -16.85 -4.15 33.24
C LEU A 306 -18.07 -5.05 33.43
N LEU A 307 -17.88 -6.29 33.87
CA LEU A 307 -18.97 -7.26 34.11
C LEU A 307 -19.88 -6.86 35.28
N LYS A 308 -19.36 -6.11 36.25
CA LYS A 308 -20.14 -5.59 37.39
C LYS A 308 -20.73 -4.20 37.10
N ASP A 309 -20.66 -3.70 35.89
CA ASP A 309 -21.08 -2.35 35.46
C ASP A 309 -20.54 -1.20 36.37
N SER A 310 -19.45 -1.47 37.12
CA SER A 310 -18.79 -0.46 37.93
C SER A 310 -18.00 0.56 37.12
N LEU A 311 -17.73 0.25 35.84
CA LEU A 311 -17.03 1.10 34.92
C LEU A 311 -17.58 0.89 33.48
N SER A 312 -17.91 1.98 32.79
CA SER A 312 -18.30 1.88 31.37
C SER A 312 -17.11 1.52 30.49
N PHE A 313 -17.38 0.84 29.37
CA PHE A 313 -16.33 0.41 28.43
C PHE A 313 -15.47 1.59 27.92
N SER A 314 -16.09 2.70 27.50
CA SER A 314 -15.38 3.90 27.05
C SER A 314 -14.45 4.50 28.13
N ARG A 315 -14.90 4.51 29.41
CA ARG A 315 -14.03 4.95 30.51
C ARG A 315 -12.89 3.97 30.79
N ALA A 316 -13.14 2.67 30.62
CA ALA A 316 -12.10 1.65 30.77
C ALA A 316 -11.03 1.78 29.69
N VAL A 317 -11.42 2.03 28.44
CA VAL A 317 -10.49 2.32 27.34
C VAL A 317 -9.58 3.49 27.71
N LYS A 318 -10.13 4.62 28.10
CA LYS A 318 -9.35 5.83 28.45
C LYS A 318 -8.43 5.62 29.66
N LYS A 319 -8.77 4.73 30.58
CA LYS A 319 -8.03 4.52 31.82
C LYS A 319 -6.98 3.42 31.71
N PHE A 320 -7.24 2.37 30.95
CA PHE A 320 -6.46 1.13 30.97
C PHE A 320 -5.89 0.72 29.61
N SER A 321 -6.40 1.28 28.49
CA SER A 321 -5.89 0.93 27.17
C SER A 321 -4.61 1.70 26.85
N ASP A 322 -3.72 1.06 26.11
CA ASP A 322 -2.55 1.70 25.50
C ASP A 322 -3.02 2.84 24.57
N LYS A 323 -2.39 4.00 24.71
CA LYS A 323 -2.72 5.20 23.93
C LYS A 323 -2.26 5.13 22.49
N ASN A 324 -1.33 4.21 22.18
CA ASN A 324 -0.75 4.06 20.85
C ASN A 324 -1.61 3.19 19.92
N VAL A 325 -2.60 2.45 20.47
CA VAL A 325 -3.50 1.67 19.64
C VAL A 325 -4.54 2.56 18.96
N GLN A 326 -4.84 2.26 17.71
CA GLN A 326 -5.77 3.03 16.88
C GLN A 326 -7.17 3.16 17.51
N SER A 327 -7.65 2.12 18.17
CA SER A 327 -8.95 2.06 18.84
C SER A 327 -9.08 3.01 20.04
N PHE A 328 -7.96 3.44 20.66
CA PHE A 328 -7.96 4.32 21.84
C PHE A 328 -8.73 5.62 21.60
N ASN A 329 -8.53 6.26 20.45
CA ASN A 329 -9.17 7.53 20.10
C ASN A 329 -10.61 7.37 19.57
N ASN A 330 -11.09 6.12 19.42
CA ASN A 330 -12.42 5.78 18.92
C ASN A 330 -13.26 5.02 19.96
N ASP A 331 -13.13 5.41 21.25
CA ASP A 331 -13.81 4.76 22.37
C ASP A 331 -13.62 3.23 22.41
N GLY A 332 -12.47 2.77 21.99
CA GLY A 332 -12.09 1.37 21.90
C GLY A 332 -12.60 0.65 20.65
N ARG A 333 -13.41 1.28 19.78
CA ARG A 333 -13.87 0.64 18.55
C ARG A 333 -12.72 0.44 17.59
N MET A 334 -12.60 -0.77 17.09
CA MET A 334 -11.68 -1.09 16.03
C MET A 334 -12.18 -0.52 14.70
N VAL A 335 -11.27 -0.15 13.81
CA VAL A 335 -11.57 0.33 12.46
C VAL A 335 -11.01 -0.65 11.45
N ASN A 336 -11.86 -1.09 10.55
CA ASN A 336 -11.48 -1.95 9.42
C ASN A 336 -10.63 -1.14 8.43
N ALA A 337 -9.38 -1.56 8.25
CA ALA A 337 -8.41 -0.86 7.40
C ALA A 337 -8.84 -0.83 5.92
N THR A 338 -9.62 -1.83 5.47
CA THR A 338 -10.08 -1.94 4.09
C THR A 338 -11.26 -1.02 3.80
N SER A 339 -12.24 -0.97 4.70
CA SER A 339 -13.48 -0.21 4.49
C SER A 339 -13.46 1.19 5.13
N GLY A 340 -12.59 1.41 6.12
CA GLY A 340 -12.50 2.64 6.91
C GLY A 340 -13.66 2.84 7.91
N ASN A 341 -14.54 1.86 8.09
CA ASN A 341 -15.64 1.89 9.05
C ASN A 341 -15.34 0.96 10.25
N THR A 342 -16.29 0.82 11.18
CA THR A 342 -16.15 -0.01 12.40
C THR A 342 -16.73 -1.42 12.27
N PHE A 343 -17.24 -1.78 11.09
CA PHE A 343 -17.79 -3.10 10.83
C PHE A 343 -16.78 -3.99 10.11
N PHE A 344 -16.72 -5.24 10.54
CA PHE A 344 -15.85 -6.26 10.00
C PHE A 344 -16.67 -7.43 9.49
N GLU A 345 -16.40 -7.90 8.28
CA GLU A 345 -16.76 -9.27 7.93
C GLU A 345 -15.91 -10.22 8.77
N VAL A 346 -16.43 -11.41 9.02
CA VAL A 346 -15.74 -12.39 9.88
C VAL A 346 -14.32 -12.71 9.40
N GLY A 347 -14.10 -12.72 8.08
CA GLY A 347 -12.79 -12.98 7.48
C GLY A 347 -11.77 -11.83 7.59
N ASP A 348 -12.21 -10.63 7.96
CA ASP A 348 -11.34 -9.44 8.08
C ASP A 348 -10.75 -9.30 9.50
N LEU A 349 -11.22 -10.11 10.44
CA LEU A 349 -10.76 -10.06 11.83
C LEU A 349 -9.51 -10.90 12.05
N ASP A 350 -8.66 -10.43 12.97
CA ASP A 350 -7.61 -11.23 13.57
C ASP A 350 -8.21 -12.56 14.09
N PRO A 351 -7.63 -13.72 13.76
CA PRO A 351 -8.14 -15.03 14.17
C PRO A 351 -8.45 -15.15 15.67
N ASP A 352 -7.60 -14.57 16.52
CA ASP A 352 -7.78 -14.62 17.97
C ASP A 352 -9.01 -13.84 18.43
N ILE A 353 -9.28 -12.71 17.79
CA ILE A 353 -10.49 -11.92 18.02
C ILE A 353 -11.71 -12.69 17.52
N TYR A 354 -11.63 -13.23 16.31
CA TYR A 354 -12.72 -14.01 15.72
C TYR A 354 -13.13 -15.18 16.64
N PHE A 355 -12.18 -16.03 17.05
CA PHE A 355 -12.48 -17.17 17.94
C PHE A 355 -13.03 -16.72 19.30
N ALA A 356 -12.56 -15.57 19.81
CA ALA A 356 -13.09 -15.04 21.08
C ALA A 356 -14.55 -14.62 20.95
N ILE A 357 -14.92 -13.93 19.86
CA ILE A 357 -16.29 -13.37 19.71
C ILE A 357 -17.28 -14.36 19.14
N ASP A 358 -16.86 -15.47 18.53
CA ASP A 358 -17.75 -16.41 17.83
C ASP A 358 -18.91 -16.87 18.70
N THR A 359 -18.63 -17.27 19.94
CA THR A 359 -19.63 -17.71 20.94
C THR A 359 -20.18 -16.60 21.82
N MET A 360 -19.71 -15.36 21.67
CA MET A 360 -20.10 -14.26 22.53
C MET A 360 -21.47 -13.69 22.16
N LYS A 361 -22.21 -13.29 23.20
CA LYS A 361 -23.42 -12.48 23.04
C LYS A 361 -23.06 -11.01 22.83
N VAL A 362 -23.89 -10.30 22.08
CA VAL A 362 -23.75 -8.84 21.92
C VAL A 362 -23.69 -8.16 23.29
N ASN A 363 -22.83 -7.18 23.43
CA ASN A 363 -22.47 -6.45 24.67
C ASN A 363 -21.67 -7.25 25.71
N SER A 364 -21.28 -8.50 25.47
CA SER A 364 -20.38 -9.20 26.38
C SER A 364 -18.91 -8.88 26.12
N VAL A 365 -18.04 -9.18 27.09
CA VAL A 365 -16.60 -8.92 27.08
C VAL A 365 -15.85 -10.24 27.21
N SER A 366 -14.83 -10.47 26.36
CA SER A 366 -14.00 -11.67 26.34
C SER A 366 -13.19 -11.86 27.64
N LYS A 367 -12.57 -13.02 27.79
CA LYS A 367 -11.41 -13.17 28.68
C LYS A 367 -10.23 -12.39 28.09
N PRO A 368 -9.18 -12.09 28.89
CA PRO A 368 -7.95 -11.53 28.36
C PRO A 368 -7.35 -12.44 27.28
N ILE A 369 -7.06 -11.88 26.10
CA ILE A 369 -6.43 -12.54 24.98
C ILE A 369 -5.00 -12.03 24.92
N GLU A 370 -4.03 -12.93 24.99
CA GLU A 370 -2.62 -12.63 24.83
C GLU A 370 -2.28 -12.49 23.36
N PHE A 371 -1.47 -11.51 23.01
CA PHE A 371 -0.88 -11.39 21.67
C PHE A 371 0.46 -10.66 21.73
N ARG A 372 1.22 -10.75 20.65
CA ARG A 372 2.47 -10.00 20.47
C ARG A 372 2.37 -9.14 19.22
N ASP A 373 3.01 -7.97 19.27
CA ASP A 373 3.18 -7.16 18.08
C ASP A 373 4.37 -7.64 17.24
N ASP A 374 4.58 -7.01 16.07
CA ASP A 374 5.70 -7.31 15.16
C ASP A 374 7.08 -7.06 15.81
N ALA A 375 7.13 -6.23 16.86
CA ALA A 375 8.32 -5.98 17.64
C ALA A 375 8.59 -7.06 18.69
N GLY A 376 7.63 -7.99 18.92
CA GLY A 376 7.70 -9.05 19.91
C GLY A 376 7.29 -8.63 21.33
N ASP A 377 6.74 -7.43 21.49
CA ASP A 377 6.20 -6.95 22.76
C ASP A 377 4.95 -7.73 23.17
N TYR A 378 4.79 -7.99 24.47
CA TYR A 378 3.64 -8.70 25.01
C TYR A 378 2.48 -7.77 25.33
N PHE A 379 1.31 -8.16 24.86
CA PHE A 379 0.06 -7.46 25.11
C PHE A 379 -1.04 -8.41 25.59
N PHE A 380 -1.97 -7.86 26.33
CA PHE A 380 -3.28 -8.45 26.57
C PHE A 380 -4.38 -7.54 26.03
N ARG A 381 -5.37 -8.13 25.37
CA ARG A 381 -6.58 -7.40 24.97
C ARG A 381 -7.84 -7.99 25.59
N LEU A 382 -8.78 -7.13 25.95
CA LEU A 382 -10.18 -7.49 26.19
C LEU A 382 -10.97 -7.05 24.98
N VAL A 383 -11.79 -7.94 24.45
CA VAL A 383 -12.64 -7.68 23.30
C VAL A 383 -14.09 -7.61 23.73
N LYS A 384 -14.80 -6.55 23.31
CA LYS A 384 -16.24 -6.41 23.48
C LYS A 384 -16.94 -6.56 22.15
N LEU A 385 -17.89 -7.49 22.05
CA LEU A 385 -18.77 -7.58 20.89
C LEU A 385 -19.86 -6.51 21.02
N MET A 386 -19.78 -5.44 20.22
CA MET A 386 -20.70 -4.30 20.30
C MET A 386 -21.98 -4.53 19.52
N SER A 387 -21.85 -5.09 18.30
CA SER A 387 -22.99 -5.49 17.49
C SER A 387 -22.66 -6.70 16.61
N ARG A 388 -23.69 -7.39 16.15
CA ARG A 388 -23.59 -8.49 15.17
C ARG A 388 -24.82 -8.45 14.29
N THR A 389 -24.60 -8.36 12.97
CA THR A 389 -25.71 -8.48 12.00
C THR A 389 -25.92 -9.94 11.62
N THR A 390 -27.12 -10.28 11.19
CA THR A 390 -27.40 -11.58 10.58
C THR A 390 -27.10 -11.51 9.09
N PRO A 391 -26.65 -12.62 8.46
CA PRO A 391 -26.50 -12.67 7.01
C PRO A 391 -27.82 -12.35 6.32
N HIS A 392 -27.80 -11.47 5.30
CA HIS A 392 -29.03 -11.01 4.63
C HIS A 392 -28.75 -10.53 3.21
N LYS A 393 -29.79 -10.52 2.37
CA LYS A 393 -29.76 -9.82 1.08
C LYS A 393 -29.76 -8.31 1.33
N ALA A 394 -28.99 -7.58 0.52
CA ALA A 394 -28.89 -6.13 0.57
C ALA A 394 -30.26 -5.47 0.72
N ASN A 395 -30.38 -4.56 1.67
CA ASN A 395 -31.60 -3.78 1.89
C ASN A 395 -31.28 -2.37 2.39
N LEU A 396 -32.18 -1.42 2.08
CA LEU A 396 -31.98 0.00 2.42
C LEU A 396 -32.00 0.30 3.92
N ALA A 397 -32.55 -0.58 4.76
CA ALA A 397 -32.64 -0.33 6.19
C ALA A 397 -31.32 -0.59 6.92
N GLN A 398 -30.58 -1.61 6.47
CA GLN A 398 -29.33 -2.05 7.09
C GLN A 398 -28.08 -1.57 6.33
N ASP A 399 -28.18 -1.47 4.99
CA ASP A 399 -27.03 -1.29 4.10
C ASP A 399 -27.00 0.07 3.40
N TYR A 400 -27.72 1.06 3.91
CA TYR A 400 -27.88 2.36 3.24
C TYR A 400 -26.53 2.98 2.83
N ALA A 401 -25.53 2.97 3.71
CA ALA A 401 -24.21 3.54 3.42
C ALA A 401 -23.48 2.82 2.28
N LYS A 402 -23.55 1.48 2.24
CA LYS A 402 -22.96 0.66 1.16
C LYS A 402 -23.68 0.93 -0.17
N ILE A 403 -25.03 0.97 -0.15
CA ILE A 403 -25.84 1.27 -1.32
C ILE A 403 -25.61 2.70 -1.81
N GLN A 404 -25.48 3.67 -0.89
CA GLN A 404 -25.16 5.05 -1.24
C GLN A 404 -23.79 5.15 -1.93
N LYS A 405 -22.76 4.47 -1.40
CA LYS A 405 -21.43 4.41 -2.04
C LYS A 405 -21.51 3.83 -3.45
N ALA A 406 -22.24 2.73 -3.62
CA ALA A 406 -22.45 2.11 -4.93
C ALA A 406 -23.24 3.05 -5.89
N ALA A 407 -24.24 3.78 -5.39
CA ALA A 407 -25.00 4.75 -6.18
C ALA A 407 -24.12 5.94 -6.62
N ILE A 408 -23.21 6.43 -5.74
CA ILE A 408 -22.23 7.47 -6.08
C ILE A 408 -21.31 6.98 -7.20
N GLU A 409 -20.75 5.77 -7.08
CA GLU A 409 -19.86 5.20 -8.10
C GLU A 409 -20.60 4.98 -9.43
N SER A 410 -21.83 4.50 -9.40
CA SER A 410 -22.66 4.39 -10.61
C SER A 410 -22.88 5.75 -11.27
N LYS A 411 -23.22 6.78 -10.50
CA LYS A 411 -23.42 8.14 -11.01
C LYS A 411 -22.12 8.75 -11.56
N ARG A 412 -20.99 8.49 -10.92
CA ARG A 412 -19.68 8.90 -11.42
C ARG A 412 -19.35 8.28 -12.77
N ASN A 413 -19.60 6.98 -12.90
CA ASN A 413 -19.41 6.26 -14.17
C ASN A 413 -20.34 6.81 -15.27
N GLU A 414 -21.61 7.08 -14.97
CA GLU A 414 -22.53 7.69 -15.92
C GLU A 414 -22.05 9.06 -16.40
N ILE A 415 -21.53 9.90 -15.50
CA ILE A 415 -20.99 11.23 -15.83
C ILE A 415 -19.74 11.11 -16.71
N VAL A 416 -18.82 10.20 -16.37
CA VAL A 416 -17.61 9.98 -17.18
C VAL A 416 -17.99 9.46 -18.57
N ASN A 417 -18.90 8.49 -18.68
CA ASN A 417 -19.34 7.95 -19.97
C ASN A 417 -20.00 9.04 -20.84
N LYS A 418 -20.90 9.84 -20.25
CA LYS A 418 -21.50 10.97 -20.95
C LYS A 418 -20.45 11.99 -21.43
N TRP A 419 -19.47 12.28 -20.59
CA TRP A 419 -18.37 13.15 -20.97
C TRP A 419 -17.55 12.56 -22.13
N VAL A 420 -17.26 11.25 -22.11
CA VAL A 420 -16.55 10.54 -23.18
C VAL A 420 -17.35 10.66 -24.50
N ASP A 421 -18.65 10.37 -24.48
CA ASP A 421 -19.52 10.48 -25.66
C ASP A 421 -19.53 11.89 -26.26
N GLU A 422 -19.54 12.92 -25.42
CA GLU A 422 -19.48 14.33 -25.88
C GLU A 422 -18.10 14.69 -26.46
N ARG A 423 -17.03 14.12 -25.92
CA ARG A 423 -15.64 14.43 -26.34
C ARG A 423 -15.20 13.67 -27.57
N ILE A 424 -15.66 12.44 -27.77
CA ILE A 424 -15.45 11.69 -29.02
C ILE A 424 -15.85 12.54 -30.23
N ARG A 425 -16.98 13.27 -30.16
CA ARG A 425 -17.50 14.13 -31.24
C ARG A 425 -16.62 15.36 -31.54
N LYS A 426 -15.78 15.77 -30.59
CA LYS A 426 -14.98 17.01 -30.68
C LYS A 426 -13.49 16.75 -30.83
N THR A 427 -13.06 15.48 -30.83
CA THR A 427 -11.66 15.09 -30.87
C THR A 427 -11.38 14.30 -32.16
N PHE A 428 -10.26 14.59 -32.81
CA PHE A 428 -9.80 13.79 -33.94
C PHE A 428 -9.44 12.38 -33.44
N ILE A 429 -10.03 11.34 -34.02
CA ILE A 429 -9.79 9.95 -33.64
C ILE A 429 -9.59 9.12 -34.91
N LEU A 430 -8.51 8.37 -34.97
CA LEU A 430 -8.24 7.41 -36.03
C LEU A 430 -8.01 6.04 -35.41
N ILE A 431 -8.68 5.01 -35.92
CA ILE A 431 -8.55 3.62 -35.43
C ILE A 431 -8.19 2.73 -36.61
N ASP A 432 -7.17 1.87 -36.43
CA ASP A 432 -6.74 0.92 -37.46
C ASP A 432 -7.87 -0.05 -37.85
N ARG A 433 -7.86 -0.44 -39.11
CA ARG A 433 -8.89 -1.33 -39.69
C ARG A 433 -8.96 -2.69 -39.00
N THR A 434 -7.93 -3.14 -38.35
CA THR A 434 -7.87 -4.39 -37.57
C THR A 434 -8.97 -4.43 -36.49
N TYR A 435 -9.37 -3.27 -35.95
CA TYR A 435 -10.37 -3.15 -34.88
C TYR A 435 -11.75 -2.71 -35.37
N GLN A 436 -11.98 -2.62 -36.71
CA GLN A 436 -13.30 -2.23 -37.27
C GLN A 436 -14.40 -3.25 -36.97
N GLY A 437 -14.06 -4.49 -36.63
CA GLY A 437 -15.02 -5.52 -36.20
C GLY A 437 -15.41 -5.46 -34.73
N CYS A 438 -14.93 -4.48 -33.96
CA CYS A 438 -15.25 -4.33 -32.54
C CYS A 438 -16.51 -3.50 -32.34
N PRO A 439 -17.64 -4.07 -31.86
CA PRO A 439 -18.92 -3.34 -31.77
C PRO A 439 -18.86 -2.15 -30.79
N ASN A 440 -18.09 -2.27 -29.72
CA ASN A 440 -17.90 -1.22 -28.72
C ASN A 440 -17.11 -0.01 -29.26
N LEU A 441 -16.35 -0.16 -30.34
CA LEU A 441 -15.60 0.93 -30.97
C LEU A 441 -16.40 1.66 -32.07
N GLU A 442 -17.60 1.20 -32.40
CA GLU A 442 -18.44 1.83 -33.42
C GLU A 442 -18.71 3.33 -33.19
N PRO A 443 -19.02 3.78 -31.95
CA PRO A 443 -19.18 5.21 -31.66
C PRO A 443 -17.93 6.04 -31.94
N TRP A 444 -16.74 5.44 -31.68
CA TRP A 444 -15.42 6.08 -31.89
C TRP A 444 -15.05 6.24 -33.37
N MET A 445 -15.61 5.43 -34.26
CA MET A 445 -15.34 5.42 -35.70
C MET A 445 -16.32 6.27 -36.50
N LYS A 446 -17.63 6.27 -36.13
CA LYS A 446 -18.71 6.92 -36.92
C LYS A 446 -18.57 8.42 -37.02
N GLU A 447 -18.11 9.07 -36.00
CA GLU A 447 -18.09 10.54 -35.95
C GLU A 447 -16.89 11.15 -36.72
N ASN A 448 -15.80 10.38 -36.87
CA ASN A 448 -14.63 10.85 -37.63
C ASN A 448 -14.78 10.78 -39.16
N MET A 449 -15.69 9.93 -39.66
CA MET A 449 -15.99 9.90 -41.10
C MET A 449 -16.79 11.14 -41.57
N ALA A 450 -17.47 11.84 -40.65
CA ALA A 450 -18.17 13.11 -40.96
C ALA A 450 -17.22 14.32 -41.05
N ALA A 451 -16.07 14.26 -40.35
CA ALA A 451 -15.06 15.36 -40.36
C ALA A 451 -14.13 15.29 -41.56
N ILE A 452 -14.10 14.20 -42.32
CA ILE A 452 -13.24 13.98 -43.51
C ILE A 452 -14.03 14.17 -44.84
N LYS A 453 -15.20 14.78 -44.80
CA LYS A 453 -15.82 15.23 -46.06
C LYS A 453 -15.14 16.54 -46.50
N PRO A 454 -14.55 16.55 -47.75
CA PRO A 454 -13.89 17.70 -48.33
C PRO A 454 -14.83 18.90 -48.48
#